data_a89ac03c400664818ee760743c402009
#
_entry.id   a89ac03c400664818ee760743c402009
#
_cell.length_a   1.000
_cell.length_b   1.000
_cell.length_c   1.000
_cell.angle_alpha   90.00
_cell.angle_beta   90.00
_cell.angle_gamma   90.00
#
_symmetry.space_group_name_H-M   'P 1'
#
loop_
_entity.id
_entity.type
_entity.pdbx_description
1 polymer ?
#
loop_
_entity_poly.entity_id
_entity_poly.type
_entity_poly.pdbx_seq_one_letter_code
_entity_poly.pdbx_strand_id
1 'polypeptide(L)'
;IRDSSWDEAFGYWGAAAHTMTLSAQQSYDVAKKKDLKAADFNKDGVVDLYKEMTYGHAYYASAFDRGGKTDYLKTVTKAFIDGRKIITNADGEKLSSSDLTKVQDLAQVICSNWAQVIAEAVHKYAGSVYKDLGAVEKAISSGSGMDKAMSKYLKHWGELKGFAMALQSGVENKSDTFNRLNRMMGFGPLMPNLSQVVGIDSSGNYLKDQGSSIGYYKLHMIKIQKLMAKEYALKAKSNDVTGGMASLIEKLGPKKSAEND
;
A
#
# COMPACT_ATOMS: atom_id res chain seq x y z
N ILE A 1 1.28 20.95 -20.06
CA ILE A 1 1.91 19.79 -19.39
C ILE A 1 3.25 19.60 -20.08
N ARG A 2 4.34 19.57 -19.32
CA ARG A 2 5.66 19.30 -19.86
C ARG A 2 5.86 17.79 -19.97
N ASP A 3 6.44 17.32 -21.08
CA ASP A 3 6.80 15.91 -21.31
C ASP A 3 7.54 15.31 -20.12
N SER A 4 8.53 16.05 -19.59
CA SER A 4 9.36 15.63 -18.47
C SER A 4 8.55 15.28 -17.20
N SER A 5 7.50 16.05 -16.88
CA SER A 5 6.68 15.76 -15.68
C SER A 5 5.82 14.51 -15.83
N TRP A 6 5.36 14.22 -17.05
CA TRP A 6 4.62 12.99 -17.34
C TRP A 6 5.51 11.76 -17.27
N ASP A 7 6.70 11.85 -17.85
CA ASP A 7 7.69 10.77 -17.85
C ASP A 7 8.25 10.52 -16.44
N GLU A 8 8.45 11.57 -15.65
CA GLU A 8 8.86 11.46 -14.24
C GLU A 8 7.80 10.73 -13.41
N ALA A 9 6.52 11.06 -13.59
CA ALA A 9 5.43 10.36 -12.91
C ALA A 9 5.37 8.87 -13.28
N PHE A 10 5.62 8.52 -14.56
CA PHE A 10 5.75 7.13 -14.97
C PHE A 10 6.94 6.43 -14.30
N GLY A 11 8.06 7.12 -14.14
CA GLY A 11 9.22 6.61 -13.40
C GLY A 11 8.87 6.25 -11.94
N TYR A 12 8.11 7.10 -11.26
CA TYR A 12 7.62 6.81 -9.89
C TYR A 12 6.62 5.65 -9.84
N TRP A 13 5.84 5.43 -10.89
CA TRP A 13 4.99 4.24 -11.01
C TRP A 13 5.82 2.97 -11.01
N GLY A 14 6.92 2.95 -11.74
CA GLY A 14 7.94 1.89 -11.73
C GLY A 14 7.62 0.68 -12.59
N ALA A 15 6.78 0.80 -13.60
CA ALA A 15 6.50 -0.27 -14.56
C ALA A 15 7.65 -0.45 -15.56
N ALA A 16 7.98 -1.69 -15.91
CA ALA A 16 8.89 -1.96 -17.02
C ALA A 16 8.30 -1.45 -18.35
N ALA A 17 9.16 -1.03 -19.28
CA ALA A 17 8.73 -0.48 -20.58
C ALA A 17 7.82 -1.45 -21.37
N HIS A 18 8.05 -2.76 -21.22
CA HIS A 18 7.29 -3.82 -21.89
C HIS A 18 6.16 -4.42 -21.01
N THR A 19 5.78 -3.77 -19.91
CA THR A 19 4.75 -4.26 -18.97
C THR A 19 3.46 -4.69 -19.67
N MET A 20 3.07 -4.04 -20.77
CA MET A 20 1.85 -4.40 -21.49
C MET A 20 1.88 -5.79 -22.14
N THR A 21 3.07 -6.36 -22.35
CA THR A 21 3.26 -7.72 -22.90
C THR A 21 3.32 -8.79 -21.80
N LEU A 22 3.52 -8.40 -20.55
CA LEU A 22 3.64 -9.30 -19.42
C LEU A 22 2.26 -9.59 -18.78
N SER A 23 2.12 -10.78 -18.21
CA SER A 23 1.04 -11.06 -17.25
C SER A 23 1.34 -10.40 -15.89
N ALA A 24 0.33 -10.26 -15.05
CA ALA A 24 0.52 -9.77 -13.68
C ALA A 24 1.49 -10.67 -12.89
N GLN A 25 1.43 -11.98 -13.10
CA GLN A 25 2.37 -12.91 -12.47
C GLN A 25 3.81 -12.69 -12.93
N GLN A 26 4.03 -12.53 -14.25
CA GLN A 26 5.36 -12.25 -14.78
C GLN A 26 5.92 -10.91 -14.25
N SER A 27 5.13 -9.83 -14.28
CA SER A 27 5.54 -8.53 -13.73
C SER A 27 5.91 -8.62 -12.25
N TYR A 28 5.15 -9.39 -11.46
CA TYR A 28 5.47 -9.66 -10.06
C TYR A 28 6.79 -10.46 -9.91
N ASP A 29 7.00 -11.48 -10.71
CA ASP A 29 8.19 -12.34 -10.63
C ASP A 29 9.45 -11.60 -11.13
N VAL A 30 9.32 -10.72 -12.13
CA VAL A 30 10.37 -9.76 -12.54
C VAL A 30 10.76 -8.88 -11.35
N ALA A 31 9.81 -8.22 -10.69
CA ALA A 31 10.08 -7.38 -9.52
C ALA A 31 10.75 -8.15 -8.38
N LYS A 32 10.47 -9.44 -8.24
CA LYS A 32 11.09 -10.35 -7.25
C LYS A 32 12.38 -11.01 -7.73
N LYS A 33 12.86 -10.68 -8.93
CA LYS A 33 14.04 -11.30 -9.57
C LYS A 33 13.90 -12.81 -9.73
N LYS A 34 12.69 -13.31 -9.93
CA LYS A 34 12.39 -14.74 -10.11
C LYS A 34 12.26 -15.13 -11.57
N ASP A 35 11.95 -14.18 -12.44
CA ASP A 35 11.82 -14.40 -13.88
C ASP A 35 12.58 -13.31 -14.65
N LEU A 36 13.91 -13.42 -14.67
CA LEU A 36 14.77 -12.48 -15.39
C LEU A 36 14.73 -12.70 -16.91
N LYS A 37 14.24 -13.87 -17.38
CA LYS A 37 14.01 -14.10 -18.81
C LYS A 37 12.84 -13.30 -19.34
N ALA A 38 11.79 -13.12 -18.54
CA ALA A 38 10.68 -12.23 -18.88
C ALA A 38 11.06 -10.76 -18.77
N ALA A 39 12.04 -10.42 -17.93
CA ALA A 39 12.59 -9.07 -17.82
C ALA A 39 13.41 -8.68 -19.05
N ASP A 40 14.32 -9.54 -19.51
CA ASP A 40 15.17 -9.33 -20.70
C ASP A 40 14.30 -9.35 -21.99
N PHE A 41 13.70 -8.20 -22.28
CA PHE A 41 12.76 -8.06 -23.39
C PHE A 41 13.46 -8.04 -24.76
N ASN A 42 14.62 -7.42 -24.85
CA ASN A 42 15.40 -7.30 -26.07
C ASN A 42 16.23 -8.57 -26.37
N LYS A 43 16.34 -9.49 -25.39
CA LYS A 43 17.05 -10.78 -25.48
C LYS A 43 18.55 -10.64 -25.74
N ASP A 44 19.16 -9.59 -25.19
CA ASP A 44 20.63 -9.39 -25.28
C ASP A 44 21.40 -10.12 -24.16
N GLY A 45 20.68 -10.74 -23.22
CA GLY A 45 21.24 -11.49 -22.09
C GLY A 45 21.55 -10.63 -20.87
N VAL A 46 21.18 -9.33 -20.90
CA VAL A 46 21.37 -8.37 -19.80
C VAL A 46 20.04 -7.69 -19.50
N VAL A 47 19.64 -7.66 -18.24
CA VAL A 47 18.43 -6.95 -17.83
C VAL A 47 18.77 -5.47 -17.58
N ASP A 48 18.24 -4.57 -18.39
CA ASP A 48 18.34 -3.14 -18.18
C ASP A 48 17.48 -2.71 -16.98
N LEU A 49 18.16 -2.29 -15.90
CA LEU A 49 17.48 -1.93 -14.65
C LEU A 49 16.57 -0.69 -14.77
N TYR A 50 16.77 0.14 -15.78
CA TYR A 50 15.97 1.35 -16.01
C TYR A 50 14.71 1.08 -16.83
N LYS A 51 14.71 0.05 -17.69
CA LYS A 51 13.65 -0.17 -18.67
C LYS A 51 12.94 -1.51 -18.51
N GLU A 52 13.63 -2.54 -18.02
CA GLU A 52 13.16 -3.91 -18.07
C GLU A 52 12.75 -4.49 -16.70
N MET A 53 12.97 -3.74 -15.62
CA MET A 53 12.55 -4.14 -14.28
C MET A 53 11.25 -3.46 -13.83
N THR A 54 10.52 -4.13 -12.96
CA THR A 54 9.33 -3.59 -12.30
C THR A 54 9.65 -3.23 -10.85
N TYR A 55 9.31 -2.02 -10.45
CA TYR A 55 9.58 -1.46 -9.13
C TYR A 55 8.34 -0.80 -8.51
N GLY A 56 8.52 -0.18 -7.35
CA GLY A 56 7.60 0.76 -6.74
C GLY A 56 6.16 0.28 -6.62
N HIS A 57 5.24 1.13 -7.04
CA HIS A 57 3.81 0.83 -6.97
C HIS A 57 3.35 -0.14 -8.05
N ALA A 58 4.03 -0.22 -9.20
CA ALA A 58 3.74 -1.21 -10.23
C ALA A 58 3.97 -2.65 -9.72
N TYR A 59 4.96 -2.86 -8.85
CA TYR A 59 5.14 -4.13 -8.14
C TYR A 59 3.91 -4.49 -7.28
N TYR A 60 3.40 -3.53 -6.50
CA TYR A 60 2.21 -3.76 -5.66
C TYR A 60 0.96 -4.01 -6.51
N ALA A 61 0.77 -3.23 -7.58
CA ALA A 61 -0.31 -3.44 -8.54
C ALA A 61 -0.27 -4.87 -9.12
N SER A 62 0.90 -5.30 -9.61
CA SER A 62 1.07 -6.67 -10.12
C SER A 62 0.74 -7.72 -9.05
N ALA A 63 1.14 -7.49 -7.80
CA ALA A 63 0.86 -8.40 -6.70
C ALA A 63 -0.63 -8.58 -6.42
N PHE A 64 -1.43 -7.51 -6.54
CA PHE A 64 -2.89 -7.55 -6.37
C PHE A 64 -3.58 -8.16 -7.60
N ASP A 65 -3.13 -7.81 -8.79
CA ASP A 65 -3.73 -8.25 -10.06
C ASP A 65 -3.57 -9.76 -10.28
N ARG A 66 -2.58 -10.42 -9.69
CA ARG A 66 -2.42 -11.88 -9.77
C ARG A 66 -3.64 -12.67 -9.32
N GLY A 67 -4.46 -12.09 -8.43
CA GLY A 67 -5.71 -12.70 -7.98
C GLY A 67 -6.85 -12.66 -9.01
N GLY A 68 -6.67 -11.97 -10.14
CA GLY A 68 -7.66 -11.84 -11.21
C GLY A 68 -8.87 -10.97 -10.86
N LYS A 69 -8.85 -10.27 -9.72
CA LYS A 69 -9.94 -9.40 -9.28
C LYS A 69 -9.73 -7.93 -9.65
N THR A 70 -8.53 -7.57 -10.03
CA THR A 70 -8.08 -6.22 -10.35
C THR A 70 -7.21 -6.23 -11.60
N ASP A 71 -7.06 -5.09 -12.27
CA ASP A 71 -6.17 -4.86 -13.40
C ASP A 71 -5.50 -3.48 -13.30
N TYR A 72 -5.01 -3.16 -12.11
CA TYR A 72 -4.39 -1.87 -11.81
C TYR A 72 -3.15 -1.60 -12.65
N LEU A 73 -2.27 -2.62 -12.78
CA LEU A 73 -0.99 -2.49 -13.45
C LEU A 73 -1.14 -2.04 -14.89
N LYS A 74 -1.95 -2.76 -15.67
CA LYS A 74 -2.15 -2.45 -17.10
C LYS A 74 -3.01 -1.21 -17.29
N THR A 75 -4.02 -0.99 -16.45
CA THR A 75 -4.86 0.20 -16.52
C THR A 75 -4.03 1.47 -16.36
N VAL A 76 -3.19 1.55 -15.33
CA VAL A 76 -2.33 2.73 -15.07
C VAL A 76 -1.26 2.87 -16.14
N THR A 77 -0.56 1.77 -16.48
CA THR A 77 0.50 1.80 -17.50
C THR A 77 -0.04 2.23 -18.87
N LYS A 78 -1.23 1.72 -19.26
CA LYS A 78 -1.87 2.12 -20.51
C LYS A 78 -2.24 3.60 -20.51
N ALA A 79 -2.78 4.13 -19.42
CA ALA A 79 -3.13 5.54 -19.33
C ALA A 79 -1.87 6.44 -19.45
N PHE A 80 -0.74 6.04 -18.86
CA PHE A 80 0.53 6.73 -19.07
C PHE A 80 0.97 6.72 -20.54
N ILE A 81 0.90 5.56 -21.20
CA ILE A 81 1.27 5.41 -22.62
C ILE A 81 0.38 6.27 -23.52
N ASP A 82 -0.94 6.23 -23.30
CA ASP A 82 -1.89 6.97 -24.13
C ASP A 82 -1.75 8.49 -23.93
N GLY A 83 -1.55 8.95 -22.71
CA GLY A 83 -1.29 10.36 -22.41
C GLY A 83 0.04 10.83 -23.03
N ARG A 84 1.09 10.01 -22.95
CA ARG A 84 2.38 10.32 -23.58
C ARG A 84 2.28 10.47 -25.09
N LYS A 85 1.48 9.62 -25.76
CA LYS A 85 1.22 9.76 -27.21
C LYS A 85 0.59 11.11 -27.57
N ILE A 86 -0.43 11.54 -26.79
CA ILE A 86 -1.11 12.82 -27.03
C ILE A 86 -0.10 13.97 -26.85
N ILE A 87 0.72 13.95 -25.80
CA ILE A 87 1.72 14.98 -25.52
C ILE A 87 2.78 15.02 -26.62
N THR A 88 3.30 13.85 -27.04
CA THR A 88 4.30 13.76 -28.12
C THR A 88 3.76 14.27 -29.46
N ASN A 89 2.50 13.98 -29.78
CA ASN A 89 1.88 14.42 -31.04
C ASN A 89 1.70 15.95 -31.10
N ALA A 90 1.75 16.65 -29.97
CA ALA A 90 1.73 18.10 -29.94
C ALA A 90 3.10 18.74 -30.32
N ASP A 91 4.15 17.94 -30.43
CA ASP A 91 5.49 18.34 -30.91
C ASP A 91 6.04 19.62 -30.24
N GLY A 92 5.86 19.72 -28.93
CA GLY A 92 6.27 20.89 -28.13
C GLY A 92 5.29 22.06 -28.13
N GLU A 93 4.25 22.00 -28.95
CA GLU A 93 3.21 23.02 -28.99
C GLU A 93 2.19 22.87 -27.84
N LYS A 94 1.41 23.91 -27.64
CA LYS A 94 0.32 23.87 -26.64
C LYS A 94 -0.76 22.89 -27.08
N LEU A 95 -1.14 21.99 -26.18
CA LEU A 95 -2.25 21.07 -26.41
C LEU A 95 -3.55 21.80 -26.79
N SER A 96 -4.30 21.27 -27.74
CA SER A 96 -5.68 21.70 -28.01
C SER A 96 -6.53 21.52 -26.75
N SER A 97 -7.65 22.25 -26.64
CA SER A 97 -8.57 22.09 -25.50
C SER A 97 -9.10 20.64 -25.39
N SER A 98 -9.35 19.99 -26.53
CA SER A 98 -9.79 18.58 -26.58
C SER A 98 -8.70 17.63 -26.08
N ASP A 99 -7.44 17.82 -26.49
CA ASP A 99 -6.34 16.94 -26.09
C ASP A 99 -5.95 17.18 -24.62
N LEU A 100 -6.03 18.43 -24.16
CA LEU A 100 -5.85 18.75 -22.74
C LEU A 100 -6.88 18.02 -21.87
N THR A 101 -8.16 18.01 -22.26
CA THR A 101 -9.22 17.26 -21.57
C THR A 101 -8.89 15.77 -21.53
N LYS A 102 -8.50 15.16 -22.66
CA LYS A 102 -8.12 13.74 -22.70
C LYS A 102 -6.96 13.41 -21.77
N VAL A 103 -5.92 14.25 -21.73
CA VAL A 103 -4.77 14.06 -20.84
C VAL A 103 -5.19 14.21 -19.38
N GLN A 104 -6.09 15.14 -19.05
CA GLN A 104 -6.64 15.28 -17.70
C GLN A 104 -7.45 14.05 -17.29
N ASP A 105 -8.28 13.50 -18.18
CA ASP A 105 -9.05 12.27 -17.93
C ASP A 105 -8.10 11.07 -17.67
N LEU A 106 -7.06 10.94 -18.48
CA LEU A 106 -6.05 9.90 -18.27
C LEU A 106 -5.28 10.08 -16.96
N ALA A 107 -4.94 11.31 -16.58
CA ALA A 107 -4.34 11.61 -15.29
C ALA A 107 -5.28 11.22 -14.13
N GLN A 108 -6.58 11.46 -14.27
CA GLN A 108 -7.56 11.02 -13.27
C GLN A 108 -7.64 9.48 -13.17
N VAL A 109 -7.57 8.76 -14.28
CA VAL A 109 -7.48 7.29 -14.29
C VAL A 109 -6.23 6.83 -13.55
N ILE A 110 -5.08 7.44 -13.80
CA ILE A 110 -3.81 7.14 -13.11
C ILE A 110 -3.96 7.38 -11.61
N CYS A 111 -4.35 8.58 -11.20
CA CYS A 111 -4.43 8.97 -9.80
C CYS A 111 -5.40 8.08 -9.01
N SER A 112 -6.60 7.83 -9.54
CA SER A 112 -7.61 7.03 -8.85
C SER A 112 -7.18 5.56 -8.69
N ASN A 113 -6.62 4.93 -9.75
CA ASN A 113 -6.14 3.56 -9.66
C ASN A 113 -4.87 3.43 -8.80
N TRP A 114 -3.99 4.42 -8.83
CA TRP A 114 -2.81 4.45 -7.96
C TRP A 114 -3.21 4.56 -6.48
N ALA A 115 -4.17 5.43 -6.15
CA ALA A 115 -4.74 5.51 -4.80
C ALA A 115 -5.36 4.18 -4.35
N GLN A 116 -6.03 3.45 -5.26
CA GLN A 116 -6.55 2.10 -5.00
C GLN A 116 -5.41 1.13 -4.64
N VAL A 117 -4.30 1.13 -5.39
CA VAL A 117 -3.14 0.27 -5.11
C VAL A 117 -2.56 0.56 -3.71
N ILE A 118 -2.46 1.84 -3.33
CA ILE A 118 -1.98 2.23 -2.01
C ILE A 118 -2.95 1.77 -0.91
N ALA A 119 -4.26 1.96 -1.11
CA ALA A 119 -5.29 1.54 -0.16
C ALA A 119 -5.35 0.00 0.00
N GLU A 120 -5.19 -0.78 -1.08
CA GLU A 120 -5.02 -2.24 -1.02
C GLU A 120 -3.77 -2.63 -0.21
N ALA A 121 -2.67 -1.86 -0.31
CA ALA A 121 -1.47 -2.11 0.49
C ALA A 121 -1.72 -1.82 1.98
N VAL A 122 -2.40 -0.72 2.33
CA VAL A 122 -2.81 -0.44 3.72
C VAL A 122 -3.66 -1.59 4.27
N HIS A 123 -4.66 -2.03 3.52
CA HIS A 123 -5.51 -3.17 3.91
C HIS A 123 -4.68 -4.44 4.13
N LYS A 124 -3.82 -4.79 3.18
CA LYS A 124 -2.93 -5.96 3.26
C LYS A 124 -2.04 -5.94 4.49
N TYR A 125 -1.39 -4.80 4.76
CA TYR A 125 -0.45 -4.70 5.86
C TYR A 125 -1.13 -4.60 7.22
N ALA A 126 -2.33 -4.05 7.33
CA ALA A 126 -3.14 -4.17 8.55
C ALA A 126 -3.43 -5.65 8.88
N GLY A 127 -3.79 -6.46 7.88
CA GLY A 127 -3.95 -7.90 8.07
C GLY A 127 -2.64 -8.63 8.42
N SER A 128 -1.51 -8.18 7.86
CA SER A 128 -0.19 -8.73 8.21
C SER A 128 0.18 -8.42 9.65
N VAL A 129 0.01 -7.17 10.09
CA VAL A 129 0.24 -6.73 11.48
C VAL A 129 -0.65 -7.52 12.45
N TYR A 130 -1.92 -7.71 12.14
CA TYR A 130 -2.82 -8.56 12.94
C TYR A 130 -2.27 -9.96 13.17
N LYS A 131 -1.79 -10.61 12.10
CA LYS A 131 -1.23 -11.98 12.17
C LYS A 131 0.09 -12.00 12.94
N ASP A 132 0.94 -11.00 12.74
CA ASP A 132 2.23 -10.91 13.43
C ASP A 132 2.09 -10.64 14.92
N LEU A 133 1.10 -9.85 15.34
CA LEU A 133 0.76 -9.68 16.75
C LEU A 133 0.35 -11.02 17.41
N GLY A 134 -0.34 -11.89 16.68
CA GLY A 134 -0.60 -13.25 17.16
C GLY A 134 0.69 -14.08 17.35
N ALA A 135 1.70 -13.88 16.49
CA ALA A 135 3.01 -14.52 16.68
C ALA A 135 3.77 -13.93 17.88
N VAL A 136 3.66 -12.62 18.13
CA VAL A 136 4.23 -11.95 19.32
C VAL A 136 3.56 -12.49 20.59
N GLU A 137 2.23 -12.59 20.65
CA GLU A 137 1.50 -13.18 21.77
C GLU A 137 1.99 -14.61 22.08
N LYS A 138 2.16 -15.41 21.01
CA LYS A 138 2.69 -16.78 21.15
C LYS A 138 4.12 -16.80 21.68
N ALA A 139 4.98 -15.89 21.18
CA ALA A 139 6.36 -15.79 21.65
C ALA A 139 6.46 -15.37 23.13
N ILE A 140 5.58 -14.45 23.58
CA ILE A 140 5.46 -14.07 25.00
C ILE A 140 5.07 -15.31 25.84
N SER A 141 4.06 -16.05 25.42
CA SER A 141 3.54 -17.21 26.18
C SER A 141 4.53 -18.37 26.23
N SER A 142 5.30 -18.60 25.17
CA SER A 142 6.26 -19.71 25.09
C SER A 142 7.67 -19.37 25.59
N GLY A 143 7.97 -18.09 25.83
CA GLY A 143 9.31 -17.59 26.19
C GLY A 143 10.35 -17.76 25.07
N SER A 144 9.93 -17.98 23.79
CA SER A 144 10.86 -18.23 22.70
C SER A 144 10.40 -17.58 21.37
N GLY A 145 11.37 -17.28 20.49
CA GLY A 145 11.10 -16.75 19.14
C GLY A 145 10.72 -15.26 19.09
N MET A 146 10.93 -14.51 20.17
CA MET A 146 10.56 -13.10 20.27
C MET A 146 11.23 -12.24 19.19
N ASP A 147 12.54 -12.38 18.97
CA ASP A 147 13.29 -11.57 18.02
C ASP A 147 12.72 -11.71 16.60
N LYS A 148 12.41 -12.95 16.18
CA LYS A 148 11.83 -13.21 14.88
C LYS A 148 10.41 -12.65 14.74
N ALA A 149 9.60 -12.81 15.79
CA ALA A 149 8.22 -12.31 15.80
C ALA A 149 8.19 -10.77 15.76
N MET A 150 9.02 -10.13 16.58
CA MET A 150 9.15 -8.67 16.64
C MET A 150 9.71 -8.09 15.34
N SER A 151 10.78 -8.63 14.79
CA SER A 151 11.36 -8.17 13.53
C SER A 151 10.32 -8.16 12.40
N LYS A 152 9.50 -9.21 12.31
CA LYS A 152 8.46 -9.32 11.30
C LYS A 152 7.31 -8.32 11.55
N TYR A 153 6.87 -8.20 12.81
CA TYR A 153 5.83 -7.26 13.21
C TYR A 153 6.24 -5.81 12.91
N LEU A 154 7.43 -5.39 13.36
CA LEU A 154 7.93 -4.03 13.16
C LEU A 154 8.09 -3.69 11.67
N LYS A 155 8.56 -4.66 10.87
CA LYS A 155 8.63 -4.50 9.41
C LYS A 155 7.25 -4.22 8.81
N HIS A 156 6.25 -5.06 9.07
CA HIS A 156 4.93 -4.89 8.48
C HIS A 156 4.18 -3.67 9.05
N TRP A 157 4.45 -3.31 10.31
CA TRP A 157 3.92 -2.07 10.88
C TRP A 157 4.50 -0.84 10.17
N GLY A 158 5.80 -0.83 9.90
CA GLY A 158 6.46 0.24 9.14
C GLY A 158 5.90 0.35 7.72
N GLU A 159 5.67 -0.78 7.04
CA GLU A 159 5.03 -0.82 5.72
C GLU A 159 3.58 -0.30 5.79
N LEU A 160 2.80 -0.69 6.80
CA LEU A 160 1.46 -0.15 7.03
C LEU A 160 1.48 1.37 7.20
N LYS A 161 2.37 1.88 8.06
CA LYS A 161 2.50 3.32 8.34
C LYS A 161 2.92 4.09 7.09
N GLY A 162 3.91 3.58 6.36
CA GLY A 162 4.39 4.21 5.12
C GLY A 162 3.29 4.34 4.05
N PHE A 163 2.53 3.27 3.80
CA PHE A 163 1.41 3.33 2.86
C PHE A 163 0.26 4.21 3.34
N ALA A 164 -0.05 4.20 4.64
CA ALA A 164 -1.05 5.09 5.21
C ALA A 164 -0.65 6.57 5.06
N MET A 165 0.62 6.92 5.21
CA MET A 165 1.13 8.27 4.96
C MET A 165 1.11 8.62 3.46
N ALA A 166 1.50 7.70 2.58
CA ALA A 166 1.42 7.90 1.13
C ALA A 166 -0.01 8.17 0.66
N LEU A 167 -1.00 7.49 1.25
CA LEU A 167 -2.41 7.71 0.95
C LEU A 167 -2.88 9.12 1.34
N GLN A 168 -2.35 9.67 2.44
CA GLN A 168 -2.67 11.02 2.90
C GLN A 168 -2.10 12.13 2.01
N SER A 169 -1.00 11.86 1.30
CA SER A 169 -0.39 12.81 0.36
C SER A 169 -1.08 12.83 -1.02
N GLY A 170 -2.08 11.98 -1.22
CA GLY A 170 -2.85 11.91 -2.46
C GLY A 170 -3.79 13.10 -2.67
N VAL A 171 -4.39 13.15 -3.86
CA VAL A 171 -5.27 14.25 -4.29
C VAL A 171 -6.67 14.23 -3.66
N GLU A 172 -7.03 13.17 -2.95
CA GLU A 172 -8.35 13.03 -2.36
C GLU A 172 -8.45 13.69 -0.98
N ASN A 173 -9.44 14.54 -0.79
CA ASN A 173 -9.72 15.14 0.53
C ASN A 173 -10.55 14.18 1.39
N LYS A 174 -9.88 13.27 2.10
CA LYS A 174 -10.48 12.29 3.01
C LYS A 174 -9.95 12.48 4.44
N SER A 175 -9.93 13.73 4.94
CA SER A 175 -9.34 14.07 6.24
C SER A 175 -9.87 13.22 7.40
N ASP A 176 -11.18 12.94 7.45
CA ASP A 176 -11.77 12.09 8.50
C ASP A 176 -11.27 10.64 8.43
N THR A 177 -11.18 10.08 7.22
CA THR A 177 -10.62 8.75 7.00
C THR A 177 -9.17 8.68 7.49
N PHE A 178 -8.36 9.68 7.16
CA PHE A 178 -6.95 9.73 7.58
C PHE A 178 -6.80 9.93 9.08
N ASN A 179 -7.62 10.76 9.71
CA ASN A 179 -7.63 10.95 11.15
C ASN A 179 -7.98 9.64 11.89
N ARG A 180 -8.99 8.91 11.42
CA ARG A 180 -9.37 7.60 11.96
C ARG A 180 -8.26 6.57 11.78
N LEU A 181 -7.66 6.51 10.59
CA LEU A 181 -6.54 5.63 10.27
C LEU A 181 -5.35 5.88 11.22
N ASN A 182 -4.96 7.15 11.40
CA ASN A 182 -3.87 7.53 12.29
C ASN A 182 -4.15 7.20 13.76
N ARG A 183 -5.38 7.44 14.25
CA ARG A 183 -5.77 7.05 15.62
C ARG A 183 -5.66 5.55 15.86
N MET A 184 -6.15 4.73 14.91
CA MET A 184 -6.11 3.27 15.03
C MET A 184 -4.68 2.70 14.96
N MET A 185 -3.79 3.30 14.18
CA MET A 185 -2.39 2.86 14.09
C MET A 185 -1.55 3.35 15.27
N GLY A 186 -1.82 4.57 15.73
CA GLY A 186 -0.95 5.29 16.64
C GLY A 186 0.27 5.91 15.97
N PHE A 187 1.09 6.61 16.77
CA PHE A 187 2.31 7.25 16.28
C PHE A 187 3.43 6.23 16.04
N GLY A 188 3.60 5.28 16.96
CA GLY A 188 4.56 4.18 16.89
C GLY A 188 3.89 2.81 17.06
N PRO A 189 4.61 1.69 16.85
CA PRO A 189 4.10 0.35 17.07
C PRO A 189 3.80 0.08 18.55
N LEU A 190 2.79 -0.74 18.84
CA LEU A 190 2.57 -1.26 20.17
C LEU A 190 3.70 -2.24 20.54
N MET A 191 4.38 -2.00 21.65
CA MET A 191 5.48 -2.85 22.11
C MET A 191 4.97 -4.02 22.97
N PRO A 192 5.76 -5.10 23.17
CA PRO A 192 5.34 -6.26 23.98
C PRO A 192 5.00 -5.93 25.44
N ASN A 193 5.61 -4.88 25.99
CA ASN A 193 5.30 -4.35 27.32
C ASN A 193 4.06 -3.42 27.33
N LEU A 194 3.31 -3.39 26.23
CA LEU A 194 2.12 -2.57 26.00
C LEU A 194 2.41 -1.06 25.96
N SER A 195 3.66 -0.62 25.88
CA SER A 195 3.97 0.79 25.65
C SER A 195 3.86 1.15 24.18
N GLN A 196 3.45 2.39 23.91
CA GLN A 196 3.40 2.97 22.57
C GLN A 196 3.90 4.40 22.62
N VAL A 197 4.65 4.82 21.61
CA VAL A 197 5.06 6.23 21.48
C VAL A 197 3.83 7.06 21.10
N VAL A 198 3.57 8.11 21.88
CA VAL A 198 2.42 9.00 21.70
C VAL A 198 2.82 10.44 21.32
N GLY A 199 4.11 10.77 21.40
CA GLY A 199 4.60 12.09 21.04
C GLY A 199 6.10 12.24 21.24
N ILE A 200 6.59 13.46 21.07
CA ILE A 200 7.98 13.88 21.31
C ILE A 200 7.91 15.18 22.11
N ASP A 201 8.70 15.29 23.18
CA ASP A 201 8.78 16.53 23.98
C ASP A 201 9.66 17.59 23.28
N SER A 202 9.72 18.79 23.86
CA SER A 202 10.52 19.90 23.32
C SER A 202 12.04 19.65 23.32
N SER A 203 12.50 18.64 24.05
CA SER A 203 13.92 18.23 24.12
C SER A 203 14.23 17.07 23.16
N GLY A 204 13.24 16.58 22.37
CA GLY A 204 13.41 15.50 21.43
C GLY A 204 13.25 14.10 22.01
N ASN A 205 12.82 13.95 23.28
CA ASN A 205 12.60 12.64 23.88
C ASN A 205 11.23 12.07 23.50
N TYR A 206 11.17 10.77 23.22
CA TYR A 206 9.90 10.10 22.95
C TYR A 206 9.05 9.97 24.22
N LEU A 207 7.84 10.54 24.17
CA LEU A 207 6.81 10.31 25.16
C LEU A 207 6.15 8.97 24.90
N LYS A 208 6.03 8.14 25.92
CA LYS A 208 5.42 6.81 25.85
C LYS A 208 4.27 6.73 26.83
N ASP A 209 3.18 6.11 26.40
CA ASP A 209 2.03 5.80 27.23
C ASP A 209 1.79 4.29 27.25
N GLN A 210 1.07 3.81 28.26
CA GLN A 210 0.55 2.45 28.26
C GLN A 210 -0.51 2.36 27.15
N GLY A 211 -0.19 1.64 26.10
CA GLY A 211 -1.11 1.36 25.02
C GLY A 211 -2.21 0.40 25.43
N SER A 212 -3.12 0.17 24.51
CA SER A 212 -4.14 -0.86 24.67
C SER A 212 -3.52 -2.26 24.66
N SER A 213 -4.27 -3.27 25.10
CA SER A 213 -3.82 -4.66 24.99
C SER A 213 -3.53 -5.07 23.56
N ILE A 214 -2.71 -6.12 23.35
CA ILE A 214 -2.46 -6.66 22.00
C ILE A 214 -3.78 -7.02 21.29
N GLY A 215 -4.74 -7.60 22.01
CA GLY A 215 -6.05 -7.93 21.45
C GLY A 215 -6.81 -6.70 20.94
N TYR A 216 -6.75 -5.60 21.66
CA TYR A 216 -7.32 -4.32 21.25
C TYR A 216 -6.65 -3.77 20.00
N TYR A 217 -5.33 -3.78 19.97
CA TYR A 217 -4.58 -3.32 18.82
C TYR A 217 -4.83 -4.20 17.58
N LYS A 218 -5.04 -5.52 17.77
CA LYS A 218 -5.54 -6.42 16.71
C LYS A 218 -6.92 -6.01 16.20
N LEU A 219 -7.82 -5.58 17.09
CA LEU A 219 -9.13 -5.06 16.68
C LEU A 219 -9.01 -3.81 15.84
N HIS A 220 -8.10 -2.88 16.17
CA HIS A 220 -7.79 -1.72 15.34
C HIS A 220 -7.33 -2.13 13.94
N MET A 221 -6.51 -3.17 13.80
CA MET A 221 -6.08 -3.67 12.48
C MET A 221 -7.26 -4.17 11.63
N ILE A 222 -8.24 -4.85 12.25
CA ILE A 222 -9.49 -5.24 11.57
C ILE A 222 -10.31 -4.01 11.16
N LYS A 223 -10.42 -3.01 12.03
CA LYS A 223 -11.15 -1.77 11.75
C LYS A 223 -10.51 -0.99 10.61
N ILE A 224 -9.16 -0.95 10.54
CA ILE A 224 -8.42 -0.38 9.40
C ILE A 224 -8.80 -1.08 8.10
N GLN A 225 -8.82 -2.41 8.07
CA GLN A 225 -9.25 -3.15 6.88
C GLN A 225 -10.67 -2.82 6.45
N LYS A 226 -11.60 -2.74 7.40
CA LYS A 226 -12.99 -2.35 7.10
C LYS A 226 -13.09 -0.91 6.59
N LEU A 227 -12.35 0.02 7.20
CA LEU A 227 -12.29 1.41 6.77
C LEU A 227 -11.79 1.51 5.32
N MET A 228 -10.67 0.88 5.00
CA MET A 228 -10.12 0.88 3.64
C MET A 228 -11.08 0.25 2.62
N ALA A 229 -11.67 -0.87 2.96
CA ALA A 229 -12.64 -1.54 2.09
C ALA A 229 -13.88 -0.70 1.80
N LYS A 230 -14.34 0.09 2.79
CA LYS A 230 -15.48 1.02 2.64
C LYS A 230 -15.11 2.23 1.79
N GLU A 231 -14.02 2.92 2.14
CA GLU A 231 -13.65 4.22 1.56
C GLU A 231 -13.10 4.12 0.13
N TYR A 232 -12.51 2.97 -0.22
CA TYR A 232 -11.87 2.74 -1.51
C TYR A 232 -12.50 1.62 -2.34
N ALA A 233 -13.59 1.00 -1.89
CA ALA A 233 -14.27 -0.10 -2.59
C ALA A 233 -13.30 -1.21 -3.05
N LEU A 234 -12.39 -1.61 -2.19
CA LEU A 234 -11.29 -2.54 -2.48
C LEU A 234 -11.78 -3.90 -3.01
N LYS A 235 -11.06 -4.48 -3.95
CA LYS A 235 -11.40 -5.75 -4.61
C LYS A 235 -10.42 -6.88 -4.29
N ALA A 236 -9.11 -6.62 -4.25
CA ALA A 236 -8.10 -7.67 -4.01
C ALA A 236 -8.12 -8.17 -2.58
N LYS A 237 -8.21 -7.27 -1.58
CA LYS A 237 -8.35 -7.56 -0.14
C LYS A 237 -7.38 -8.65 0.36
N SER A 238 -6.12 -8.53 -0.02
CA SER A 238 -5.09 -9.47 0.43
C SER A 238 -4.93 -9.46 1.95
N ASN A 239 -4.67 -10.63 2.54
CA ASN A 239 -4.55 -10.81 4.00
C ASN A 239 -5.78 -10.36 4.81
N ASP A 240 -6.98 -10.49 4.26
CA ASP A 240 -8.22 -10.16 4.96
C ASP A 240 -8.38 -10.98 6.25
N VAL A 241 -8.63 -10.28 7.34
CA VAL A 241 -8.91 -10.86 8.68
C VAL A 241 -10.22 -10.34 9.27
N THR A 242 -11.03 -9.63 8.48
CA THR A 242 -12.28 -9.00 8.94
C THR A 242 -13.31 -10.00 9.44
N GLY A 243 -13.29 -11.24 8.94
CA GLY A 243 -14.15 -12.33 9.40
C GLY A 243 -13.92 -12.74 10.88
N GLY A 244 -12.73 -12.43 11.43
CA GLY A 244 -12.41 -12.72 12.83
C GLY A 244 -12.92 -11.70 13.85
N MET A 245 -13.56 -10.62 13.40
CA MET A 245 -13.93 -9.49 14.27
C MET A 245 -14.86 -9.89 15.41
N ALA A 246 -15.94 -10.62 15.13
CA ALA A 246 -16.93 -11.02 16.14
C ALA A 246 -16.30 -11.87 17.25
N SER A 247 -15.53 -12.91 16.88
CA SER A 247 -14.82 -13.76 17.84
C SER A 247 -13.79 -12.99 18.66
N LEU A 248 -13.11 -12.00 18.08
CA LEU A 248 -12.15 -11.17 18.83
C LEU A 248 -12.87 -10.27 19.84
N ILE A 249 -13.98 -9.63 19.44
CA ILE A 249 -14.78 -8.78 20.33
C ILE A 249 -15.33 -9.60 21.51
N GLU A 250 -15.84 -10.79 21.26
CA GLU A 250 -16.32 -11.70 22.31
C GLU A 250 -15.21 -12.01 23.34
N LYS A 251 -14.00 -12.30 22.88
CA LYS A 251 -12.82 -12.54 23.75
C LYS A 251 -12.40 -11.32 24.55
N LEU A 252 -12.55 -10.11 24.02
CA LEU A 252 -12.18 -8.87 24.68
C LEU A 252 -13.20 -8.42 25.74
N GLY A 253 -14.46 -8.91 25.65
CA GLY A 253 -15.56 -8.58 26.53
C GLY A 253 -16.19 -7.20 26.27
N PRO A 254 -17.41 -6.97 26.79
CA PRO A 254 -18.24 -5.82 26.40
C PRO A 254 -17.68 -4.43 26.78
N LYS A 255 -16.88 -4.34 27.84
CA LYS A 255 -16.31 -3.04 28.29
C LYS A 255 -15.26 -2.47 27.34
N LYS A 256 -14.78 -3.25 26.41
CA LYS A 256 -13.65 -2.87 25.54
C LYS A 256 -14.03 -2.73 24.06
N SER A 257 -15.26 -3.08 23.68
CA SER A 257 -15.77 -2.90 22.31
C SER A 257 -16.45 -1.55 22.06
N ALA A 258 -16.67 -0.77 23.12
CA ALA A 258 -17.46 0.45 23.09
C ALA A 258 -16.66 1.75 22.89
N GLU A 259 -15.37 1.67 22.62
CA GLU A 259 -14.61 2.86 22.21
C GLU A 259 -15.04 3.23 20.79
N ASN A 260 -15.78 4.31 20.71
CA ASN A 260 -16.21 4.94 19.47
C ASN A 260 -14.98 5.49 18.73
N ASP A 261 -14.76 5.00 17.53
CA ASP A 261 -13.86 5.60 16.54
C ASP A 261 -14.64 6.55 15.64
#